data_c21faee85760c6514a24441d145f97cd
#
_entry.id   c21faee85760c6514a24441d145f97cd
#
_cell.length_a   1.000
_cell.length_b   1.000
_cell.length_c   1.000
_cell.angle_alpha   90.00
_cell.angle_beta   90.00
_cell.angle_gamma   90.00
#
_symmetry.space_group_name_H-M   'P 1'
#
loop_
_entity.id
_entity.type
_entity.pdbx_description
1 polymer ?
#
loop_
_entity_poly.entity_id
_entity_poly.type
_entity_poly.pdbx_seq_one_letter_code
_entity_poly.pdbx_strand_id
1 'polypeptide(L)'
;GVQTCALPICYDFKGTKCELDFDRSAGVVKLEADDAFRLDQLVKVLREKLSRREVPLKNIDEGNVDIGSLGRARMAMGFKAGIDQETAKKISKDIKENGFKKVQVQIQGEELRVTSGSRDELQAVIAFLKPRDYGVELMFGNYR
;
A
#
# COMPACT_ATOMS: atom_id res chain seq x y z
N GLY A 1 -2.28 -28.49 7.37
CA GLY A 1 -2.80 -27.95 8.60
C GLY A 1 -3.52 -26.65 8.34
N VAL A 2 -4.82 -26.66 8.52
CA VAL A 2 -5.63 -25.44 8.45
C VAL A 2 -5.18 -24.53 9.59
N GLN A 3 -4.42 -23.49 9.29
CA GLN A 3 -4.20 -22.45 10.26
C GLN A 3 -5.50 -21.66 10.39
N THR A 4 -6.21 -21.97 11.46
CA THR A 4 -7.31 -21.15 11.93
C THR A 4 -6.83 -19.72 12.00
N CYS A 5 -7.56 -18.84 11.31
CA CYS A 5 -7.30 -17.41 11.24
C CYS A 5 -7.20 -16.85 12.65
N ALA A 6 -5.97 -16.64 13.12
CA ALA A 6 -5.68 -15.99 14.41
C ALA A 6 -5.81 -14.46 14.35
N LEU A 7 -6.40 -13.95 13.27
CA LEU A 7 -6.64 -12.50 13.12
C LEU A 7 -7.92 -12.11 13.88
N PRO A 8 -7.88 -11.00 14.65
CA PRO A 8 -9.05 -10.49 15.38
C PRO A 8 -10.28 -10.24 14.49
N ILE A 9 -10.07 -10.10 13.17
CA ILE A 9 -11.11 -9.92 12.16
C ILE A 9 -12.11 -11.09 12.13
N CYS A 10 -11.65 -12.31 12.39
CA CYS A 10 -12.54 -13.50 12.44
C CYS A 10 -13.54 -13.44 13.60
N TYR A 11 -13.30 -12.61 14.59
CA TYR A 11 -14.17 -12.49 15.77
C TYR A 11 -15.38 -11.60 15.49
N ASP A 12 -15.21 -10.56 14.67
CA ASP A 12 -16.27 -9.59 14.37
C ASP A 12 -17.30 -10.14 13.36
N PHE A 13 -16.98 -11.25 12.68
CA PHE A 13 -17.83 -11.90 11.67
C PHE A 13 -18.28 -13.32 12.06
N LYS A 14 -18.41 -13.59 13.36
CA LYS A 14 -18.98 -14.87 13.84
C LYS A 14 -20.38 -15.10 13.29
N GLY A 15 -20.57 -16.25 12.63
CA GLY A 15 -21.86 -16.64 12.05
C GLY A 15 -22.09 -16.18 10.60
N THR A 16 -21.11 -15.53 9.98
CA THR A 16 -21.11 -15.21 8.56
C THR A 16 -20.03 -16.02 7.85
N LYS A 17 -20.30 -16.44 6.61
CA LYS A 17 -19.31 -17.15 5.78
C LYS A 17 -18.41 -16.15 5.08
N CYS A 18 -17.64 -15.38 5.87
CA CYS A 18 -16.62 -14.50 5.36
C CYS A 18 -15.27 -15.21 5.40
N GLU A 19 -14.59 -15.25 4.28
CA GLU A 19 -13.26 -15.86 4.16
C GLU A 19 -12.25 -14.80 3.76
N LEU A 20 -11.09 -14.87 4.39
CA LEU A 20 -9.95 -14.02 4.09
C LEU A 20 -8.74 -14.91 3.88
N ASP A 21 -8.20 -14.89 2.69
CA ASP A 21 -6.99 -15.65 2.32
C ASP A 21 -5.89 -14.69 1.89
N PHE A 22 -4.69 -14.89 2.43
CA PHE A 22 -3.52 -14.08 2.11
C PHE A 22 -2.53 -14.86 1.28
N ASP A 23 -2.44 -14.53 0.02
CA ASP A 23 -1.42 -15.03 -0.89
C ASP A 23 -0.12 -14.23 -0.71
N ARG A 24 0.83 -14.81 0.05
CA ARG A 24 2.13 -14.19 0.33
C ARG A 24 3.00 -14.03 -0.91
N SER A 25 2.85 -14.90 -1.88
CA SER A 25 3.67 -14.88 -3.10
C SER A 25 3.28 -13.76 -4.03
N ALA A 26 1.98 -13.48 -4.12
CA ALA A 26 1.43 -12.40 -4.94
C ALA A 26 1.27 -11.08 -4.18
N GLY A 27 1.39 -11.08 -2.83
CA GLY A 27 1.11 -9.91 -2.01
C GLY A 27 -0.34 -9.46 -2.10
N VAL A 28 -1.27 -10.41 -2.22
CA VAL A 28 -2.70 -10.14 -2.44
C VAL A 28 -3.53 -10.79 -1.34
N VAL A 29 -4.46 -10.04 -0.78
CA VAL A 29 -5.50 -10.56 0.10
C VAL A 29 -6.77 -10.79 -0.69
N LYS A 30 -7.25 -12.03 -0.68
CA LYS A 30 -8.52 -12.41 -1.28
C LYS A 30 -9.60 -12.36 -0.21
N LEU A 31 -10.66 -11.64 -0.48
CA LEU A 31 -11.81 -11.47 0.40
C LEU A 31 -13.02 -12.13 -0.26
N GLU A 32 -13.73 -12.96 0.50
CA GLU A 32 -14.99 -13.55 0.07
C GLU A 32 -16.05 -13.37 1.16
N ALA A 33 -17.24 -12.97 0.77
CA ALA A 33 -18.39 -12.80 1.67
C ALA A 33 -19.68 -13.30 1.02
N ASP A 34 -20.70 -13.55 1.83
CA ASP A 34 -22.00 -14.03 1.36
C ASP A 34 -22.71 -13.06 0.42
N ASP A 35 -22.49 -11.76 0.57
CA ASP A 35 -23.05 -10.71 -0.26
C ASP A 35 -22.12 -9.49 -0.37
N ALA A 36 -22.44 -8.59 -1.28
CA ALA A 36 -21.65 -7.37 -1.53
C ALA A 36 -21.64 -6.42 -0.33
N PHE A 37 -22.72 -6.35 0.45
CA PHE A 37 -22.82 -5.49 1.62
C PHE A 37 -21.86 -5.96 2.73
N ARG A 38 -21.82 -7.26 2.99
CA ARG A 38 -20.89 -7.86 3.96
C ARG A 38 -19.45 -7.76 3.51
N LEU A 39 -19.20 -7.87 2.21
CA LEU A 39 -17.87 -7.64 1.64
C LEU A 39 -17.41 -6.20 1.90
N ASP A 40 -18.26 -5.21 1.69
CA ASP A 40 -17.94 -3.79 1.97
C ASP A 40 -17.63 -3.57 3.47
N GLN A 41 -18.40 -4.17 4.35
CA GLN A 41 -18.11 -4.13 5.80
C GLN A 41 -16.76 -4.79 6.13
N LEU A 42 -16.46 -5.93 5.53
CA LEU A 42 -15.18 -6.62 5.72
C LEU A 42 -14.00 -5.75 5.25
N VAL A 43 -14.13 -5.09 4.11
CA VAL A 43 -13.13 -4.15 3.59
C VAL A 43 -12.92 -2.98 4.56
N LYS A 44 -14.00 -2.39 5.10
CA LYS A 44 -13.91 -1.29 6.08
C LYS A 44 -13.17 -1.71 7.35
N VAL A 45 -13.51 -2.88 7.90
CA VAL A 45 -12.83 -3.40 9.09
C VAL A 45 -11.37 -3.69 8.80
N LEU A 46 -11.06 -4.28 7.63
CA LEU A 46 -9.67 -4.53 7.23
C LEU A 46 -8.87 -3.23 7.10
N ARG A 47 -9.43 -2.20 6.48
CA ARG A 47 -8.80 -0.86 6.39
C ARG A 47 -8.53 -0.27 7.77
N GLU A 48 -9.48 -0.34 8.68
CA GLU A 48 -9.31 0.14 10.06
C GLU A 48 -8.17 -0.59 10.79
N LYS A 49 -8.11 -1.92 10.67
CA LYS A 49 -7.04 -2.72 11.28
C LYS A 49 -5.67 -2.42 10.65
N LEU A 50 -5.60 -2.23 9.34
CA LEU A 50 -4.38 -1.87 8.63
C LEU A 50 -3.91 -0.47 9.04
N SER A 51 -4.82 0.49 9.15
CA SER A 51 -4.51 1.84 9.62
C SER A 51 -3.97 1.85 11.05
N ARG A 52 -4.55 1.06 11.95
CA ARG A 52 -4.04 0.91 13.32
C ARG A 52 -2.63 0.30 13.40
N ARG A 53 -2.22 -0.44 12.38
CA ARG A 53 -0.87 -1.02 12.25
C ARG A 53 0.08 -0.16 11.43
N GLU A 54 -0.30 1.10 11.18
CA GLU A 54 0.50 2.06 10.41
C GLU A 54 0.79 1.62 8.96
N VAL A 55 -0.05 0.74 8.40
CA VAL A 55 0.02 0.36 6.99
C VAL A 55 -0.60 1.47 6.14
N PRO A 56 0.15 2.08 5.20
CA PRO A 56 -0.37 3.16 4.38
C PRO A 56 -1.55 2.71 3.51
N LEU A 57 -2.72 3.28 3.72
CA LEU A 57 -3.93 2.94 2.96
C LEU A 57 -3.82 3.30 1.47
N LYS A 58 -2.97 4.26 1.13
CA LYS A 58 -2.69 4.66 -0.26
C LYS A 58 -1.99 3.58 -1.08
N ASN A 59 -1.32 2.65 -0.41
CA ASN A 59 -0.61 1.54 -1.06
C ASN A 59 -1.52 0.32 -1.27
N ILE A 60 -2.80 0.44 -0.95
CA ILE A 60 -3.79 -0.61 -1.15
C ILE A 60 -4.44 -0.42 -2.52
N ASP A 61 -4.33 -1.43 -3.35
CA ASP A 61 -5.02 -1.50 -4.64
C ASP A 61 -6.24 -2.41 -4.50
N GLU A 62 -7.41 -1.80 -4.47
CA GLU A 62 -8.67 -2.53 -4.37
C GLU A 62 -9.08 -2.98 -5.77
N GLY A 63 -9.13 -4.29 -5.95
CA GLY A 63 -9.65 -4.89 -7.16
C GLY A 63 -11.16 -4.73 -7.29
N ASN A 64 -11.68 -5.11 -8.44
CA ASN A 64 -13.11 -5.12 -8.69
C ASN A 64 -13.82 -6.17 -7.83
N VAL A 65 -15.04 -5.84 -7.42
CA VAL A 65 -15.93 -6.81 -6.77
C VAL A 65 -16.50 -7.73 -7.84
N ASP A 66 -16.24 -9.01 -7.71
CA ASP A 66 -16.84 -10.06 -8.53
C ASP A 66 -17.97 -10.74 -7.76
N ILE A 67 -19.15 -10.78 -8.36
CA ILE A 67 -20.32 -11.42 -7.77
C ILE A 67 -20.52 -12.76 -8.49
N GLY A 68 -20.22 -13.83 -7.77
CA GLY A 68 -20.42 -15.19 -8.26
C GLY A 68 -21.87 -15.58 -8.39
N SER A 69 -22.13 -16.70 -9.08
CA SER A 69 -23.46 -17.23 -9.42
C SER A 69 -24.37 -17.54 -8.22
N LEU A 70 -23.83 -17.67 -7.03
CA LEU A 70 -24.55 -17.89 -5.79
C LEU A 70 -24.74 -16.64 -4.93
N GLY A 71 -24.51 -15.45 -5.51
CA GLY A 71 -24.60 -14.17 -4.79
C GLY A 71 -23.37 -13.85 -3.92
N ARG A 72 -22.39 -14.74 -3.86
CA ARG A 72 -21.14 -14.49 -3.12
C ARG A 72 -20.32 -13.40 -3.77
N ALA A 73 -19.92 -12.43 -2.98
CA ALA A 73 -19.06 -11.35 -3.42
C ALA A 73 -17.60 -11.67 -3.10
N ARG A 74 -16.73 -11.48 -4.07
CA ARG A 74 -15.28 -11.67 -3.98
C ARG A 74 -14.55 -10.42 -4.37
N MET A 75 -13.45 -10.12 -3.70
CA MET A 75 -12.55 -9.03 -4.02
C MET A 75 -11.12 -9.45 -3.75
N ALA A 76 -10.22 -9.05 -4.64
CA ALA A 76 -8.78 -9.17 -4.43
C ALA A 76 -8.22 -7.80 -4.07
N MET A 77 -7.48 -7.72 -2.97
CA MET A 77 -6.86 -6.48 -2.50
C MET A 77 -5.35 -6.64 -2.58
N GLY A 78 -4.73 -5.89 -3.49
CA GLY A 78 -3.28 -5.88 -3.67
C GLY A 78 -2.60 -4.86 -2.74
N PHE A 79 -1.40 -5.19 -2.29
CA PHE A 79 -0.56 -4.26 -1.54
C PHE A 79 0.64 -3.90 -2.39
N LYS A 80 0.76 -2.61 -2.72
CA LYS A 80 1.95 -2.08 -3.38
C LYS A 80 3.04 -1.89 -2.34
N ALA A 81 4.06 -2.72 -2.38
CA ALA A 81 5.27 -2.52 -1.59
C ALA A 81 6.27 -1.76 -2.46
N GLY A 82 6.67 -0.56 -2.02
CA GLY A 82 7.67 0.23 -2.72
C GLY A 82 7.12 1.20 -3.77
N ILE A 83 8.04 1.79 -4.52
CA ILE A 83 7.77 2.82 -5.54
C ILE A 83 7.92 2.18 -6.92
N ASP A 84 6.87 2.24 -7.74
CA ASP A 84 6.92 1.77 -9.11
C ASP A 84 7.83 2.64 -9.98
N GLN A 85 8.33 2.09 -11.09
CA GLN A 85 9.30 2.78 -11.95
C GLN A 85 8.79 4.08 -12.54
N GLU A 86 7.50 4.17 -12.84
CA GLU A 86 6.92 5.40 -13.39
C GLU A 86 6.88 6.51 -12.33
N THR A 87 6.44 6.18 -11.13
CA THR A 87 6.44 7.10 -9.99
C THR A 87 7.87 7.51 -9.62
N ALA A 88 8.81 6.57 -9.62
CA ALA A 88 10.22 6.86 -9.39
C ALA A 88 10.81 7.84 -10.39
N LYS A 89 10.48 7.69 -11.68
CA LYS A 89 10.87 8.64 -12.73
C LYS A 89 10.24 10.01 -12.54
N LYS A 90 8.96 10.08 -12.17
CA LYS A 90 8.27 11.36 -11.87
C LYS A 90 8.93 12.08 -10.71
N ILE A 91 9.21 11.39 -9.59
CA ILE A 91 9.88 11.96 -8.43
C ILE A 91 11.28 12.45 -8.79
N SER A 92 12.05 11.64 -9.53
CA SER A 92 13.40 12.03 -9.97
C SER A 92 13.39 13.26 -10.88
N LYS A 93 12.40 13.36 -11.77
CA LYS A 93 12.21 14.52 -12.64
C LYS A 93 11.86 15.76 -11.83
N ASP A 94 10.90 15.65 -10.92
CA ASP A 94 10.48 16.76 -10.07
C ASP A 94 11.62 17.33 -9.22
N ILE A 95 12.46 16.46 -8.65
CA ILE A 95 13.65 16.89 -7.89
C ILE A 95 14.62 17.68 -8.78
N LYS A 96 14.87 17.21 -10.01
CA LYS A 96 15.77 17.88 -10.95
C LYS A 96 15.22 19.21 -11.44
N GLU A 97 13.93 19.30 -11.73
CA GLU A 97 13.28 20.52 -12.24
C GLU A 97 13.15 21.62 -11.18
N ASN A 98 13.07 21.26 -9.91
CA ASN A 98 12.94 22.22 -8.81
C ASN A 98 14.28 22.76 -8.26
N GLY A 99 15.36 22.60 -8.99
CA GLY A 99 16.61 23.30 -8.70
C GLY A 99 17.56 22.61 -7.74
N PHE A 100 17.30 21.37 -7.33
CA PHE A 100 18.21 20.57 -6.49
C PHE A 100 19.39 20.01 -7.32
N LYS A 101 20.23 20.90 -7.84
CA LYS A 101 21.33 20.56 -8.76
C LYS A 101 22.44 19.72 -8.14
N LYS A 102 22.58 19.75 -6.82
CA LYS A 102 23.61 18.99 -6.08
C LYS A 102 23.10 17.68 -5.51
N VAL A 103 21.87 17.32 -5.85
CA VAL A 103 21.23 16.08 -5.40
C VAL A 103 21.27 15.05 -6.51
N GLN A 104 21.80 13.88 -6.20
CA GLN A 104 21.77 12.73 -7.10
C GLN A 104 20.65 11.80 -6.70
N VAL A 105 19.85 11.41 -7.67
CA VAL A 105 18.74 10.46 -7.49
C VAL A 105 19.03 9.21 -8.29
N GLN A 106 19.06 8.07 -7.61
CA GLN A 106 19.24 6.76 -8.21
C GLN A 106 18.03 5.89 -7.92
N ILE A 107 17.50 5.24 -8.94
CA ILE A 107 16.41 4.29 -8.81
C ILE A 107 17.02 2.92 -8.53
N GLN A 108 16.70 2.31 -7.39
CA GLN A 108 17.18 1.00 -6.98
C GLN A 108 15.97 0.08 -6.72
N GLY A 109 15.54 -0.65 -7.76
CA GLY A 109 14.35 -1.51 -7.65
C GLY A 109 13.08 -0.71 -7.31
N GLU A 110 12.55 -0.93 -6.13
CA GLU A 110 11.34 -0.29 -5.61
C GLU A 110 11.65 0.89 -4.68
N GLU A 111 12.90 1.32 -4.60
CA GLU A 111 13.37 2.41 -3.75
C GLU A 111 14.06 3.50 -4.56
N LEU A 112 14.01 4.72 -4.04
CA LEU A 112 14.79 5.86 -4.54
C LEU A 112 15.89 6.20 -3.55
N ARG A 113 17.13 6.08 -4.00
CA ARG A 113 18.28 6.54 -3.24
C ARG A 113 18.61 7.98 -3.64
N VAL A 114 18.49 8.88 -2.68
CA VAL A 114 18.81 10.29 -2.85
C VAL A 114 20.09 10.60 -2.10
N THR A 115 21.08 11.11 -2.80
CA THR A 115 22.40 11.44 -2.24
C THR A 115 22.71 12.90 -2.48
N SER A 116 23.19 13.59 -1.45
CA SER A 116 23.70 14.97 -1.54
C SER A 116 24.89 15.15 -0.63
N GLY A 117 25.79 16.06 -0.99
CA GLY A 117 26.88 16.49 -0.13
C GLY A 117 26.43 17.38 1.05
N SER A 118 25.19 17.85 1.04
CA SER A 118 24.63 18.71 2.08
C SER A 118 23.41 18.07 2.73
N ARG A 119 23.44 18.02 4.06
CA ARG A 119 22.32 17.53 4.87
C ARG A 119 21.07 18.40 4.73
N ASP A 120 21.28 19.71 4.60
CA ASP A 120 20.19 20.68 4.46
C ASP A 120 19.46 20.51 3.12
N GLU A 121 20.17 20.18 2.04
CA GLU A 121 19.56 19.88 0.75
C GLU A 121 18.70 18.60 0.81
N LEU A 122 19.16 17.56 1.51
CA LEU A 122 18.35 16.34 1.71
C LEU A 122 17.07 16.64 2.50
N GLN A 123 17.16 17.45 3.54
CA GLN A 123 15.97 17.88 4.30
C GLN A 123 15.02 18.73 3.45
N ALA A 124 15.54 19.59 2.60
CA ALA A 124 14.73 20.37 1.67
C ALA A 124 14.00 19.48 0.65
N VAL A 125 14.65 18.44 0.14
CA VAL A 125 14.01 17.44 -0.74
C VAL A 125 12.90 16.70 -0.03
N ILE A 126 13.11 16.27 1.20
CA ILE A 126 12.08 15.60 2.02
C ILE A 126 10.88 16.54 2.24
N ALA A 127 11.12 17.79 2.62
CA ALA A 127 10.08 18.80 2.81
C ALA A 127 9.30 19.10 1.51
N PHE A 128 9.99 19.05 0.38
CA PHE A 128 9.39 19.22 -0.95
C PHE A 128 8.51 18.04 -1.39
N LEU A 129 8.92 16.81 -1.07
CA LEU A 129 8.21 15.60 -1.48
C LEU A 129 7.02 15.27 -0.57
N LYS A 130 7.10 15.59 0.74
CA LYS A 130 6.04 15.29 1.72
C LYS A 130 4.64 15.77 1.34
N PRO A 131 4.43 17.04 0.88
CA PRO A 131 3.10 17.54 0.53
C PRO A 131 2.60 17.04 -0.83
N ARG A 132 3.44 16.39 -1.62
CA ARG A 132 3.08 15.92 -2.96
C ARG A 132 2.47 14.52 -2.91
N ASP A 133 1.43 14.33 -3.69
CA ASP A 133 0.76 13.05 -3.85
C ASP A 133 1.20 12.39 -5.16
N TYR A 134 1.93 11.30 -5.06
CA TYR A 134 2.35 10.48 -6.21
C TYR A 134 1.52 9.19 -6.35
N GLY A 135 0.41 9.09 -5.61
CA GLY A 135 -0.42 7.89 -5.56
C GLY A 135 0.15 6.76 -4.70
N VAL A 136 1.30 6.99 -4.04
CA VAL A 136 1.92 6.09 -3.08
C VAL A 136 2.40 6.90 -1.86
N GLU A 137 2.39 6.28 -0.70
CA GLU A 137 2.96 6.89 0.49
C GLU A 137 4.48 6.78 0.46
N LEU A 138 5.17 7.91 0.61
CA LEU A 138 6.62 7.96 0.66
C LEU A 138 7.11 7.81 2.08
N MET A 139 7.90 6.77 2.33
CA MET A 139 8.61 6.58 3.59
C MET A 139 10.05 7.04 3.43
N PHE A 140 10.51 7.90 4.32
CA PHE A 140 11.85 8.45 4.28
C PHE A 140 12.73 7.75 5.33
N GLY A 141 13.75 7.05 4.84
CA GLY A 141 14.76 6.40 5.66
C GLY A 141 16.11 7.13 5.55
N ASN A 142 16.87 7.13 6.62
CA ASN A 142 18.21 7.71 6.63
C ASN A 142 19.23 6.57 6.60
N TYR A 143 19.75 6.27 5.41
CA TYR A 143 20.84 5.30 5.24
C TYR A 143 22.18 6.05 5.33
N ARG A 144 23.02 5.62 6.25
CA ARG A 144 24.40 6.09 6.37
C ARG A 144 25.33 5.21 5.54
#